data_c9b97d877db721767acec8816f82f441
#
_entry.id   c9b97d877db721767acec8816f82f441
#
_cell.length_a   1.000
_cell.length_b   1.000
_cell.length_c   1.000
_cell.angle_alpha   90.00
_cell.angle_beta   90.00
_cell.angle_gamma   90.00
#
_symmetry.space_group_name_H-M   'P 1'
#
loop_
_entity.id
_entity.type
_entity.pdbx_description
1 polymer ?
#
loop_
_entity_poly.entity_id
_entity_poly.type
_entity_poly.pdbx_seq_one_letter_code
_entity_poly.pdbx_strand_id
1 'polypeptide(L)'
;MTGPQPPVYGTARGPLARLASPLAARARQRRHAQFFALTGVAQGAKVLDVGCGQLGLRALEPEMDVTGVDVLPQPGYPGPFVLADPAEGLPFADGEFDLVYCNSVIEHIPPARRQAFAAELRRVGRGWYVQTPAWSFPVEPHALLPGAQWLPARWRKHYWKLGAAGGWEDISLLRKGELEELFGGPVFGERMGRLVKSWISVRRSTHREATVREGVDVVGEADHEEH
;
A
#
# COMPACT_ATOMS: atom_id res chain seq x y z
N MET A 1 0.16 -32.67 2.22
CA MET A 1 0.00 -32.50 0.75
C MET A 1 -0.46 -31.07 0.52
N THR A 2 0.47 -30.16 0.31
CA THR A 2 0.21 -28.74 0.03
C THR A 2 -0.12 -28.59 -1.45
N GLY A 3 -1.39 -28.35 -1.77
CA GLY A 3 -1.81 -28.01 -3.11
C GLY A 3 -1.18 -26.69 -3.58
N PRO A 4 -1.08 -26.41 -4.89
CA PRO A 4 -0.50 -25.20 -5.41
C PRO A 4 -1.32 -24.00 -4.93
N GLN A 5 -0.66 -23.07 -4.24
CA GLN A 5 -1.28 -21.82 -3.78
C GLN A 5 -1.74 -20.96 -4.97
N PRO A 6 -2.91 -20.32 -4.91
CA PRO A 6 -3.33 -19.40 -5.95
C PRO A 6 -2.39 -18.20 -5.99
N PRO A 7 -2.07 -17.68 -7.18
CA PRO A 7 -1.18 -16.51 -7.30
C PRO A 7 -1.85 -15.26 -6.71
N VAL A 8 -1.05 -14.42 -6.04
CA VAL A 8 -1.42 -13.16 -5.33
C VAL A 8 -2.20 -12.17 -6.20
N TYR A 9 -1.97 -12.23 -7.48
CA TYR A 9 -2.73 -11.52 -8.50
C TYR A 9 -3.15 -12.57 -9.50
N GLY A 10 -4.43 -12.60 -9.88
CA GLY A 10 -4.95 -13.50 -10.91
C GLY A 10 -4.09 -13.40 -12.17
N THR A 11 -2.98 -14.15 -12.19
CA THR A 11 -2.08 -14.17 -13.34
C THR A 11 -2.82 -14.86 -14.45
N ALA A 12 -3.11 -14.11 -15.52
CA ALA A 12 -3.62 -14.66 -16.75
C ALA A 12 -2.81 -15.91 -17.11
N ARG A 13 -3.48 -17.07 -17.18
CA ARG A 13 -2.85 -18.32 -17.57
C ARG A 13 -2.80 -18.36 -19.10
N GLY A 14 -1.58 -18.46 -19.69
CA GLY A 14 -1.45 -18.59 -21.13
C GLY A 14 -0.07 -18.14 -21.63
N PRO A 15 0.24 -18.35 -22.93
CA PRO A 15 1.53 -17.95 -23.52
C PRO A 15 1.80 -16.44 -23.43
N LEU A 16 0.78 -15.60 -23.48
CA LEU A 16 0.88 -14.15 -23.28
C LEU A 16 1.34 -13.78 -21.85
N ALA A 17 0.98 -14.55 -20.83
CA ALA A 17 1.43 -14.32 -19.45
C ALA A 17 2.94 -14.59 -19.31
N ARG A 18 3.49 -15.54 -20.04
CA ARG A 18 4.94 -15.84 -20.06
C ARG A 18 5.75 -14.71 -20.70
N LEU A 19 5.22 -14.07 -21.75
CA LEU A 19 5.84 -12.90 -22.40
C LEU A 19 5.74 -11.64 -21.52
N ALA A 20 4.68 -11.50 -20.71
CA ALA A 20 4.51 -10.38 -19.79
C ALA A 20 5.33 -10.51 -18.50
N SER A 21 5.85 -11.70 -18.16
CA SER A 21 6.55 -11.98 -16.90
C SER A 21 7.76 -11.07 -16.64
N PRO A 22 8.68 -10.80 -17.58
CA PRO A 22 9.82 -9.91 -17.32
C PRO A 22 9.40 -8.45 -17.13
N LEU A 23 8.37 -7.98 -17.83
CA LEU A 23 7.82 -6.65 -17.61
C LEU A 23 7.16 -6.53 -16.24
N ALA A 24 6.43 -7.54 -15.82
CA ALA A 24 5.81 -7.60 -14.50
C ALA A 24 6.86 -7.65 -13.37
N ALA A 25 7.96 -8.39 -13.58
CA ALA A 25 9.09 -8.42 -12.65
C ALA A 25 9.75 -7.04 -12.51
N ARG A 26 10.04 -6.37 -13.64
CA ARG A 26 10.59 -5.00 -13.63
C ARG A 26 9.64 -3.99 -12.97
N ALA A 27 8.33 -4.12 -13.19
CA ALA A 27 7.34 -3.27 -12.55
C ALA A 27 7.30 -3.49 -11.03
N ARG A 28 7.44 -4.75 -10.55
CA ARG A 28 7.55 -5.07 -9.12
C ARG A 28 8.82 -4.48 -8.52
N GLN A 29 9.98 -4.66 -9.17
CA GLN A 29 11.26 -4.08 -8.72
C GLN A 29 11.20 -2.55 -8.63
N ARG A 30 10.59 -1.88 -9.61
CA ARG A 30 10.40 -0.41 -9.57
C ARG A 30 9.52 0.01 -8.40
N ARG A 31 8.41 -0.67 -8.15
CA ARG A 31 7.52 -0.36 -7.00
C ARG A 31 8.21 -0.59 -5.67
N HIS A 32 8.96 -1.69 -5.55
CA HIS A 32 9.81 -1.97 -4.39
C HIS A 32 10.80 -0.82 -4.16
N ALA A 33 11.63 -0.47 -5.17
CA ALA A 33 12.58 0.62 -5.07
C ALA A 33 11.90 1.96 -4.73
N GLN A 34 10.75 2.25 -5.32
CA GLN A 34 9.96 3.45 -5.04
C GLN A 34 9.42 3.46 -3.59
N PHE A 35 8.93 2.33 -3.08
CA PHE A 35 8.48 2.19 -1.71
C PHE A 35 9.58 2.57 -0.72
N PHE A 36 10.77 1.95 -0.81
CA PHE A 36 11.88 2.26 0.07
C PHE A 36 12.41 3.69 -0.11
N ALA A 37 12.50 4.19 -1.33
CA ALA A 37 12.96 5.55 -1.60
C ALA A 37 12.00 6.62 -1.02
N LEU A 38 10.70 6.39 -1.09
CA LEU A 38 9.70 7.32 -0.58
C LEU A 38 9.58 7.25 0.94
N THR A 39 9.54 6.06 1.51
CA THR A 39 9.31 5.87 2.95
C THR A 39 10.59 6.03 3.77
N GLY A 40 11.74 5.66 3.21
CA GLY A 40 12.99 5.57 3.96
C GLY A 40 12.94 4.55 5.10
N VAL A 41 11.98 3.61 5.04
CA VAL A 41 11.79 2.59 6.06
C VAL A 41 13.05 1.71 6.18
N ALA A 42 13.47 1.46 7.42
CA ALA A 42 14.63 0.60 7.71
C ALA A 42 14.25 -0.88 7.67
N GLN A 43 15.26 -1.75 7.49
CA GLN A 43 15.12 -3.18 7.66
C GLN A 43 14.67 -3.55 9.04
N GLY A 44 14.11 -3.88 9.72
CA GLY A 44 13.75 -4.12 11.13
C GLY A 44 12.67 -3.17 11.67
N ALA A 45 12.17 -2.29 10.83
CA ALA A 45 11.02 -1.45 11.18
C ALA A 45 9.76 -2.32 11.31
N LYS A 46 8.93 -2.00 12.31
CA LYS A 46 7.64 -2.65 12.54
C LYS A 46 6.61 -2.08 11.59
N VAL A 47 6.10 -2.88 10.66
CA VAL A 47 5.19 -2.44 9.60
C VAL A 47 3.81 -3.10 9.75
N LEU A 48 2.75 -2.31 9.62
CA LEU A 48 1.39 -2.81 9.49
C LEU A 48 0.97 -2.84 8.02
N ASP A 49 0.59 -3.99 7.50
CA ASP A 49 0.09 -4.19 6.14
C ASP A 49 -1.44 -4.26 6.14
N VAL A 50 -2.06 -3.15 5.73
CA VAL A 50 -3.53 -2.99 5.77
C VAL A 50 -4.14 -3.43 4.45
N GLY A 51 -5.12 -4.36 4.53
CA GLY A 51 -5.70 -5.03 3.37
C GLY A 51 -4.70 -6.00 2.75
N CYS A 52 -4.00 -6.74 3.61
CA CYS A 52 -2.87 -7.57 3.24
C CYS A 52 -3.22 -8.74 2.30
N GLY A 53 -4.48 -9.17 2.25
CA GLY A 53 -4.86 -10.37 1.51
C GLY A 53 -4.07 -11.60 1.96
N GLN A 54 -3.92 -12.58 1.08
CA GLN A 54 -3.28 -13.86 1.43
C GLN A 54 -1.76 -13.78 1.56
N LEU A 55 -1.11 -12.86 0.88
CA LEU A 55 0.36 -12.82 0.81
C LEU A 55 0.96 -11.47 1.23
N GLY A 56 0.29 -10.37 0.88
CA GLY A 56 0.62 -9.02 1.30
C GLY A 56 2.07 -8.58 1.07
N LEU A 57 2.48 -7.56 1.82
CA LEU A 57 3.85 -7.06 1.83
C LEU A 57 4.83 -8.11 2.37
N ARG A 58 4.40 -8.91 3.36
CA ARG A 58 5.25 -9.94 3.99
C ARG A 58 5.83 -10.94 2.99
N ALA A 59 5.05 -11.33 1.98
CA ALA A 59 5.53 -12.24 0.94
C ALA A 59 6.51 -11.59 -0.03
N LEU A 60 6.47 -10.26 -0.17
CA LEU A 60 7.39 -9.49 -1.01
C LEU A 60 8.67 -9.14 -0.26
N GLU A 61 8.56 -8.93 1.05
CA GLU A 61 9.63 -8.48 1.95
C GLU A 61 9.73 -9.41 3.18
N PRO A 62 10.23 -10.64 2.99
CA PRO A 62 10.22 -11.66 4.06
C PRO A 62 11.13 -11.31 5.25
N GLU A 63 12.10 -10.42 5.06
CA GLU A 63 13.02 -9.97 6.11
C GLU A 63 12.46 -8.81 6.97
N MET A 64 11.32 -8.22 6.58
CA MET A 64 10.69 -7.14 7.35
C MET A 64 9.80 -7.71 8.45
N ASP A 65 9.69 -6.98 9.57
CA ASP A 65 8.71 -7.27 10.64
C ASP A 65 7.33 -6.73 10.26
N VAL A 66 6.55 -7.56 9.55
CA VAL A 66 5.25 -7.18 9.00
C VAL A 66 4.12 -7.94 9.68
N THR A 67 3.16 -7.20 10.24
CA THR A 67 1.87 -7.70 10.70
C THR A 67 0.79 -7.36 9.68
N GLY A 68 0.02 -8.35 9.22
CA GLY A 68 -1.10 -8.15 8.31
C GLY A 68 -2.41 -7.87 9.03
N VAL A 69 -3.25 -7.01 8.47
CA VAL A 69 -4.64 -6.83 8.87
C VAL A 69 -5.56 -6.82 7.66
N ASP A 70 -6.70 -7.48 7.77
CA ASP A 70 -7.71 -7.54 6.74
C ASP A 70 -9.11 -7.70 7.36
N VAL A 71 -10.15 -7.30 6.63
CA VAL A 71 -11.56 -7.47 7.02
C VAL A 71 -12.06 -8.90 6.77
N LEU A 72 -11.32 -9.68 6.02
CA LEU A 72 -11.61 -11.09 5.74
C LEU A 72 -10.50 -12.00 6.30
N PRO A 73 -10.84 -13.20 6.78
CA PRO A 73 -9.82 -14.16 7.21
C PRO A 73 -8.85 -14.51 6.09
N GLN A 74 -7.55 -14.46 6.36
CA GLN A 74 -6.48 -14.73 5.40
C GLN A 74 -5.62 -15.93 5.87
N PRO A 75 -6.12 -17.18 5.77
CA PRO A 75 -5.44 -18.34 6.33
C PRO A 75 -4.08 -18.67 5.68
N GLY A 76 -3.81 -18.08 4.51
CA GLY A 76 -2.52 -18.21 3.80
C GLY A 76 -1.52 -17.09 4.07
N TYR A 77 -1.84 -16.13 4.93
CA TYR A 77 -0.91 -15.02 5.22
C TYR A 77 0.35 -15.54 5.94
N PRO A 78 1.56 -15.17 5.46
CA PRO A 78 2.81 -15.80 5.93
C PRO A 78 3.41 -15.18 7.21
N GLY A 79 2.63 -14.43 7.99
CA GLY A 79 3.09 -13.73 9.20
C GLY A 79 2.01 -13.55 10.24
N PRO A 80 2.26 -12.73 11.27
CA PRO A 80 1.24 -12.29 12.21
C PRO A 80 0.06 -11.64 11.47
N PHE A 81 -1.16 -12.00 11.85
CA PHE A 81 -2.38 -11.54 11.20
C PHE A 81 -3.46 -11.17 12.21
N VAL A 82 -4.15 -10.07 11.96
CA VAL A 82 -5.29 -9.61 12.75
C VAL A 82 -6.51 -9.41 11.85
N LEU A 83 -7.63 -10.01 12.22
CA LEU A 83 -8.91 -9.81 11.57
C LEU A 83 -9.58 -8.56 12.19
N ALA A 84 -9.60 -7.45 11.46
CA ALA A 84 -10.20 -6.20 11.92
C ALA A 84 -10.57 -5.30 10.74
N ASP A 85 -11.53 -4.39 10.97
CA ASP A 85 -11.88 -3.33 10.03
C ASP A 85 -11.23 -2.00 10.46
N PRO A 86 -10.26 -1.46 9.71
CA PRO A 86 -9.61 -0.21 10.06
C PRO A 86 -10.55 0.99 10.16
N ALA A 87 -11.70 0.96 9.50
CA ALA A 87 -12.68 2.03 9.59
C ALA A 87 -13.56 1.95 10.86
N GLU A 88 -13.43 0.88 11.65
CA GLU A 88 -14.11 0.69 12.95
C GLU A 88 -13.13 0.74 14.13
N GLY A 89 -11.83 0.72 13.84
CA GLY A 89 -10.75 0.75 14.80
C GLY A 89 -9.88 -0.51 14.79
N LEU A 90 -8.59 -0.34 15.05
CA LEU A 90 -7.61 -1.39 15.10
C LEU A 90 -7.18 -1.66 16.56
N PRO A 91 -6.94 -2.92 16.95
CA PRO A 91 -6.55 -3.28 18.31
C PRO A 91 -5.05 -3.02 18.56
N PHE A 92 -4.56 -1.86 18.18
CA PHE A 92 -3.18 -1.44 18.31
C PHE A 92 -3.08 -0.07 19.00
N ALA A 93 -1.97 0.18 19.69
CA ALA A 93 -1.70 1.46 20.33
C ALA A 93 -1.37 2.56 19.31
N ASP A 94 -1.48 3.82 19.74
CA ASP A 94 -1.08 4.98 18.93
C ASP A 94 0.42 4.91 18.61
N GLY A 95 0.77 5.05 17.32
CA GLY A 95 2.15 4.98 16.86
C GLY A 95 2.85 3.65 17.14
N GLU A 96 2.11 2.55 17.25
CA GLU A 96 2.69 1.24 17.50
C GLU A 96 3.59 0.76 16.37
N PHE A 97 3.27 1.15 15.14
CA PHE A 97 4.03 0.78 13.93
C PHE A 97 4.88 1.95 13.45
N ASP A 98 6.09 1.64 13.01
CA ASP A 98 6.95 2.63 12.37
C ASP A 98 6.38 3.07 11.03
N LEU A 99 5.74 2.15 10.30
CA LEU A 99 5.08 2.43 9.03
C LEU A 99 3.78 1.64 8.88
N VAL A 100 2.74 2.30 8.38
CA VAL A 100 1.54 1.64 7.84
C VAL A 100 1.68 1.56 6.32
N TYR A 101 1.60 0.36 5.78
CA TYR A 101 1.53 0.09 4.34
C TYR A 101 0.10 -0.24 3.95
N CYS A 102 -0.44 0.44 2.95
CA CYS A 102 -1.79 0.21 2.45
C CYS A 102 -1.80 0.40 0.92
N ASN A 103 -2.05 -0.66 0.19
CA ASN A 103 -1.96 -0.65 -1.27
C ASN A 103 -3.21 -1.19 -1.92
N SER A 104 -3.92 -0.36 -2.68
CA SER A 104 -5.15 -0.70 -3.40
C SER A 104 -6.26 -1.23 -2.46
N VAL A 105 -6.55 -0.48 -1.41
CA VAL A 105 -7.58 -0.78 -0.40
C VAL A 105 -8.59 0.35 -0.27
N ILE A 106 -8.13 1.59 -0.16
CA ILE A 106 -8.99 2.74 0.17
C ILE A 106 -10.08 2.99 -0.88
N GLU A 107 -9.87 2.59 -2.13
CA GLU A 107 -10.87 2.64 -3.19
C GLU A 107 -12.05 1.69 -2.98
N HIS A 108 -11.88 0.65 -2.16
CA HIS A 108 -12.94 -0.28 -1.74
C HIS A 108 -13.70 0.22 -0.51
N ILE A 109 -13.16 1.22 0.20
CA ILE A 109 -13.81 1.81 1.37
C ILE A 109 -14.89 2.81 0.89
N PRO A 110 -16.14 2.68 1.36
CA PRO A 110 -17.18 3.64 1.06
C PRO A 110 -16.75 5.08 1.40
N PRO A 111 -17.04 6.09 0.57
CA PRO A 111 -16.58 7.47 0.80
C PRO A 111 -16.88 8.00 2.20
N ALA A 112 -18.05 7.68 2.77
CA ALA A 112 -18.44 8.10 4.12
C ALA A 112 -17.57 7.52 5.25
N ARG A 113 -16.84 6.43 5.00
CA ARG A 113 -15.98 5.75 5.99
C ARG A 113 -14.49 6.05 5.81
N ARG A 114 -14.10 6.70 4.70
CA ARG A 114 -12.69 6.97 4.37
C ARG A 114 -11.98 7.85 5.39
N GLN A 115 -12.70 8.82 5.98
CA GLN A 115 -12.13 9.69 7.01
C GLN A 115 -11.76 8.90 8.27
N ALA A 116 -12.63 8.01 8.74
CA ALA A 116 -12.37 7.13 9.89
C ALA A 116 -11.22 6.18 9.58
N PHE A 117 -11.24 5.53 8.40
CA PHE A 117 -10.17 4.67 7.91
C PHE A 117 -8.80 5.38 7.91
N ALA A 118 -8.72 6.57 7.28
CA ALA A 118 -7.46 7.33 7.20
C ALA A 118 -6.99 7.82 8.57
N ALA A 119 -7.92 8.22 9.45
CA ALA A 119 -7.61 8.63 10.81
C ALA A 119 -6.98 7.48 11.60
N GLU A 120 -7.50 6.28 11.44
CA GLU A 120 -7.00 5.09 12.12
C GLU A 120 -5.60 4.67 11.63
N LEU A 121 -5.36 4.69 10.33
CA LEU A 121 -4.02 4.43 9.78
C LEU A 121 -2.99 5.43 10.32
N ARG A 122 -3.37 6.71 10.42
CA ARG A 122 -2.52 7.77 10.98
C ARG A 122 -2.33 7.64 12.50
N ARG A 123 -3.29 7.05 13.22
CA ARG A 123 -3.21 6.81 14.66
C ARG A 123 -2.20 5.71 14.98
N VAL A 124 -2.29 4.57 14.32
CA VAL A 124 -1.46 3.40 14.62
C VAL A 124 -0.06 3.48 14.02
N GLY A 125 0.15 4.29 12.98
CA GLY A 125 1.44 4.45 12.30
C GLY A 125 2.12 5.78 12.60
N ARG A 126 3.44 5.74 12.87
CA ARG A 126 4.29 6.94 12.93
C ARG A 126 4.51 7.54 11.54
N GLY A 127 4.50 6.68 10.53
CA GLY A 127 4.51 7.02 9.12
C GLY A 127 3.52 6.15 8.34
N TRP A 128 3.31 6.50 7.08
CA TRP A 128 2.45 5.71 6.19
C TRP A 128 2.90 5.74 4.74
N TYR A 129 2.52 4.71 4.02
CA TYR A 129 2.54 4.61 2.57
C TYR A 129 1.18 4.10 2.12
N VAL A 130 0.38 4.97 1.50
CA VAL A 130 -0.96 4.64 1.00
C VAL A 130 -1.00 4.86 -0.49
N GLN A 131 -1.20 3.80 -1.26
CA GLN A 131 -1.31 3.83 -2.71
C GLN A 131 -2.72 3.44 -3.14
N THR A 132 -3.27 4.17 -4.10
CA THR A 132 -4.56 3.86 -4.73
C THR A 132 -4.52 4.18 -6.22
N PRO A 133 -5.24 3.44 -7.08
CA PRO A 133 -5.35 3.77 -8.49
C PRO A 133 -5.93 5.17 -8.71
N ALA A 134 -5.40 5.88 -9.72
CA ALA A 134 -5.85 7.23 -10.02
C ALA A 134 -7.18 7.21 -10.80
N TRP A 135 -8.17 7.94 -10.34
CA TRP A 135 -9.45 8.12 -11.05
C TRP A 135 -9.27 8.62 -12.50
N SER A 136 -8.22 9.41 -12.75
CA SER A 136 -7.90 9.99 -14.07
C SER A 136 -7.20 9.02 -15.02
N PHE A 137 -6.80 7.83 -14.57
CA PHE A 137 -6.16 6.85 -15.44
C PHE A 137 -7.19 6.24 -16.40
N PRO A 138 -6.91 6.12 -17.72
CA PRO A 138 -7.93 5.77 -18.70
C PRO A 138 -8.40 4.31 -18.65
N VAL A 139 -7.74 3.45 -17.89
CA VAL A 139 -8.14 2.04 -17.73
C VAL A 139 -8.48 1.78 -16.28
N GLU A 140 -9.68 1.27 -16.02
CA GLU A 140 -10.07 0.82 -14.70
C GLU A 140 -9.27 -0.45 -14.34
N PRO A 141 -8.46 -0.43 -13.28
CA PRO A 141 -7.44 -1.46 -13.07
C PRO A 141 -7.97 -2.82 -12.61
N HIS A 142 -9.14 -2.87 -11.98
CA HIS A 142 -9.71 -4.12 -11.44
C HIS A 142 -10.36 -4.95 -12.54
N ALA A 143 -11.15 -4.31 -13.40
CA ALA A 143 -11.78 -4.98 -14.53
C ALA A 143 -10.98 -4.90 -15.84
N LEU A 144 -9.89 -4.12 -15.87
CA LEU A 144 -9.08 -3.81 -17.06
C LEU A 144 -9.92 -3.20 -18.19
N LEU A 145 -10.91 -2.39 -17.85
CA LEU A 145 -11.84 -1.80 -18.81
C LEU A 145 -11.54 -0.32 -19.04
N PRO A 146 -11.37 0.11 -20.31
CA PRO A 146 -11.18 1.51 -20.64
C PRO A 146 -12.38 2.37 -20.21
N GLY A 147 -12.11 3.43 -19.43
CA GLY A 147 -13.10 4.44 -19.03
C GLY A 147 -14.25 3.95 -18.14
N ALA A 148 -14.21 2.74 -17.63
CA ALA A 148 -15.29 2.18 -16.81
C ALA A 148 -15.63 3.06 -15.60
N GLN A 149 -14.63 3.64 -14.92
CA GLN A 149 -14.80 4.49 -13.77
C GLN A 149 -15.53 5.81 -14.05
N TRP A 150 -15.61 6.22 -15.33
CA TRP A 150 -16.28 7.45 -15.75
C TRP A 150 -17.77 7.24 -16.10
N LEU A 151 -18.19 5.98 -16.22
CA LEU A 151 -19.56 5.64 -16.53
C LEU A 151 -20.47 5.78 -15.30
N PRO A 152 -21.73 6.19 -15.46
CA PRO A 152 -22.74 6.08 -14.43
C PRO A 152 -22.85 4.64 -13.89
N ALA A 153 -23.11 4.49 -12.58
CA ALA A 153 -23.08 3.18 -11.89
C ALA A 153 -23.91 2.09 -12.59
N ARG A 154 -25.12 2.46 -13.11
CA ARG A 154 -26.00 1.54 -13.86
C ARG A 154 -25.34 0.96 -15.11
N TRP A 155 -24.60 1.77 -15.86
CA TRP A 155 -23.90 1.36 -17.08
C TRP A 155 -22.59 0.64 -16.74
N ARG A 156 -21.87 1.10 -15.71
CA ARG A 156 -20.64 0.51 -15.21
C ARG A 156 -20.86 -0.95 -14.82
N LYS A 157 -21.95 -1.27 -14.10
CA LYS A 157 -22.29 -2.64 -13.71
C LYS A 157 -22.48 -3.60 -14.90
N HIS A 158 -23.06 -3.12 -16.00
CA HIS A 158 -23.21 -3.93 -17.22
C HIS A 158 -21.89 -4.05 -17.98
N TYR A 159 -21.14 -2.94 -18.10
CA TYR A 159 -19.86 -2.91 -18.76
C TYR A 159 -18.82 -3.78 -18.06
N TRP A 160 -18.88 -3.84 -16.71
CA TRP A 160 -17.99 -4.66 -15.86
C TRP A 160 -17.97 -6.14 -16.25
N LYS A 161 -19.09 -6.68 -16.75
CA LYS A 161 -19.19 -8.08 -17.20
C LYS A 161 -18.29 -8.42 -18.39
N LEU A 162 -17.80 -7.42 -19.11
CA LEU A 162 -16.87 -7.58 -20.24
C LEU A 162 -15.41 -7.55 -19.78
N GLY A 163 -15.16 -7.21 -18.53
CA GLY A 163 -13.82 -7.08 -17.95
C GLY A 163 -13.25 -8.38 -17.41
N ALA A 164 -12.01 -8.28 -16.92
CA ALA A 164 -11.26 -9.40 -16.34
C ALA A 164 -11.65 -9.70 -14.87
N ALA A 165 -12.46 -8.84 -14.23
CA ALA A 165 -12.89 -9.03 -12.85
C ALA A 165 -13.87 -10.19 -12.73
N GLY A 166 -13.71 -11.01 -11.69
CA GLY A 166 -14.57 -12.19 -11.46
C GLY A 166 -15.99 -11.86 -10.97
N GLY A 167 -16.28 -10.63 -10.54
CA GLY A 167 -17.55 -10.17 -10.05
C GLY A 167 -17.64 -8.65 -10.01
N TRP A 168 -18.84 -8.12 -9.76
CA TRP A 168 -19.04 -6.70 -9.56
C TRP A 168 -18.56 -6.29 -8.17
N GLU A 169 -17.72 -5.27 -8.13
CA GLU A 169 -17.33 -4.57 -6.91
C GLU A 169 -17.67 -3.09 -7.05
N ASP A 170 -18.20 -2.49 -5.98
CA ASP A 170 -18.48 -1.05 -5.96
C ASP A 170 -17.22 -0.27 -5.58
N ILE A 171 -16.32 -0.17 -6.57
CA ILE A 171 -15.06 0.53 -6.45
C ILE A 171 -15.25 2.01 -6.74
N SER A 172 -14.76 2.85 -5.85
CA SER A 172 -14.77 4.30 -5.99
C SER A 172 -13.34 4.85 -5.98
N LEU A 173 -12.74 4.99 -7.18
CA LEU A 173 -11.39 5.50 -7.34
C LEU A 173 -11.26 6.95 -6.86
N LEU A 174 -10.14 7.26 -6.20
CA LEU A 174 -9.89 8.56 -5.59
C LEU A 174 -9.24 9.54 -6.57
N ARG A 175 -9.53 10.82 -6.32
CA ARG A 175 -8.78 11.93 -6.90
C ARG A 175 -7.62 12.33 -5.98
N LYS A 176 -6.62 13.00 -6.54
CA LYS A 176 -5.45 13.48 -5.80
C LYS A 176 -5.84 14.30 -4.56
N GLY A 177 -6.71 15.29 -4.73
CA GLY A 177 -7.15 16.18 -3.65
C GLY A 177 -7.82 15.44 -2.49
N GLU A 178 -8.64 14.42 -2.78
CA GLU A 178 -9.28 13.60 -1.76
C GLU A 178 -8.24 12.87 -0.89
N LEU A 179 -7.19 12.33 -1.51
CA LEU A 179 -6.11 11.67 -0.77
C LEU A 179 -5.28 12.68 0.05
N GLU A 180 -5.07 13.90 -0.48
CA GLU A 180 -4.42 15.01 0.24
C GLU A 180 -5.23 15.43 1.47
N GLU A 181 -6.55 15.54 1.35
CA GLU A 181 -7.46 15.86 2.46
C GLU A 181 -7.46 14.77 3.55
N LEU A 182 -7.49 13.50 3.16
CA LEU A 182 -7.52 12.37 4.08
C LEU A 182 -6.23 12.21 4.89
N PHE A 183 -5.07 12.46 4.28
CA PHE A 183 -3.78 12.19 4.90
C PHE A 183 -2.97 13.44 5.27
N GLY A 184 -3.37 14.63 4.80
CA GLY A 184 -2.77 15.90 5.22
C GLY A 184 -1.30 16.06 4.82
N GLY A 185 -0.90 15.56 3.63
CA GLY A 185 0.48 15.62 3.19
C GLY A 185 0.63 15.53 1.66
N PRO A 186 1.87 15.57 1.16
CA PRO A 186 2.12 15.52 -0.28
C PRO A 186 1.69 14.18 -0.87
N VAL A 187 1.04 14.25 -2.04
CA VAL A 187 0.62 13.10 -2.82
C VAL A 187 1.43 13.04 -4.11
N PHE A 188 2.10 11.91 -4.32
CA PHE A 188 2.94 11.64 -5.48
C PHE A 188 2.16 10.84 -6.52
N GLY A 189 2.47 11.08 -7.80
CA GLY A 189 1.89 10.31 -8.90
C GLY A 189 2.84 9.23 -9.41
N GLU A 190 2.45 7.96 -9.31
CA GLU A 190 3.10 6.89 -10.09
C GLU A 190 2.70 7.04 -11.55
N ARG A 191 3.69 7.20 -12.43
CA ARG A 191 3.43 7.49 -13.85
C ARG A 191 3.68 6.29 -14.74
N MET A 192 2.82 6.17 -15.75
CA MET A 192 3.01 5.31 -16.93
C MET A 192 3.05 6.21 -18.17
N GLY A 193 4.25 6.50 -18.67
CA GLY A 193 4.45 7.53 -19.68
C GLY A 193 4.03 8.91 -19.16
N ARG A 194 3.11 9.57 -19.86
CA ARG A 194 2.58 10.89 -19.47
C ARG A 194 1.40 10.81 -18.49
N LEU A 195 0.83 9.64 -18.30
CA LEU A 195 -0.37 9.43 -17.48
C LEU A 195 0.00 9.08 -16.03
N VAL A 196 -0.79 9.55 -15.08
CA VAL A 196 -0.70 9.14 -13.69
C VAL A 196 -1.58 7.91 -13.50
N LYS A 197 -0.95 6.80 -13.12
CA LYS A 197 -1.61 5.51 -12.91
C LYS A 197 -2.16 5.36 -11.50
N SER A 198 -1.39 5.82 -10.52
CA SER A 198 -1.74 5.70 -9.10
C SER A 198 -1.34 6.96 -8.35
N TRP A 199 -2.06 7.28 -7.28
CA TRP A 199 -1.71 8.29 -6.31
C TRP A 199 -1.11 7.63 -5.07
N ILE A 200 -0.09 8.25 -4.49
CA ILE A 200 0.63 7.75 -3.32
C ILE A 200 0.74 8.87 -2.29
N SER A 201 0.14 8.68 -1.13
CA SER A 201 0.37 9.50 0.06
C SER A 201 1.44 8.87 0.92
N VAL A 202 2.44 9.64 1.32
CA VAL A 202 3.55 9.15 2.14
C VAL A 202 3.85 10.13 3.26
N ARG A 203 4.05 9.60 4.47
CA ARG A 203 4.73 10.25 5.59
C ARG A 203 5.84 9.34 6.09
N ARG A 204 7.05 9.85 6.17
CA ARG A 204 8.19 9.11 6.74
C ARG A 204 8.04 8.99 8.25
N SER A 205 8.46 7.86 8.80
CA SER A 205 8.58 7.71 10.25
C SER A 205 9.69 8.64 10.78
N THR A 206 9.41 9.37 11.84
CA THR A 206 10.37 10.31 12.47
C THR A 206 11.44 9.63 13.32
N HIS A 207 11.41 8.30 13.45
CA HIS A 207 12.32 7.57 14.34
C HIS A 207 13.81 7.61 13.91
N ARG A 208 14.10 7.98 12.66
CA ARG A 208 15.48 8.02 12.13
C ARG A 208 16.21 9.34 12.42
N GLU A 209 15.51 10.41 12.78
CA GLU A 209 16.16 11.69 13.07
C GLU A 209 16.76 11.76 14.49
N ALA A 210 16.19 11.02 15.45
CA ALA A 210 16.71 10.98 16.80
C ALA A 210 18.03 10.19 16.92
N THR A 211 18.15 9.05 16.25
CA THR A 211 19.36 8.19 16.34
C THR A 211 20.57 8.80 15.64
N VAL A 212 20.37 9.68 14.65
CA VAL A 212 21.47 10.38 13.96
C VAL A 212 21.97 11.57 14.78
N ARG A 213 21.12 12.20 15.60
CA ARG A 213 21.53 13.32 16.46
C ARG A 213 22.27 12.86 17.71
N GLU A 214 21.87 11.71 18.32
CA GLU A 214 22.58 11.15 19.48
C GLU A 214 23.94 10.54 19.13
N GLY A 215 24.19 10.14 17.88
CA GLY A 215 25.48 9.59 17.41
C GLY A 215 26.54 10.63 17.06
N VAL A 216 26.19 11.93 17.00
CA VAL A 216 27.14 13.01 16.65
C VAL A 216 27.70 13.73 17.88
N ASP A 217 27.04 13.62 19.05
CA ASP A 217 27.47 14.32 20.26
C ASP A 217 28.47 13.52 21.15
N VAL A 218 28.89 12.32 20.72
CA VAL A 218 29.80 11.47 21.54
C VAL A 218 31.24 11.43 21.05
N VAL A 219 31.61 12.18 20.02
CA VAL A 219 33.00 12.18 19.47
C VAL A 219 33.66 13.55 19.58
N GLY A 220 33.43 14.27 20.63
CA GLY A 220 34.01 15.58 20.80
C GLY A 220 34.47 15.95 22.19
N GLU A 221 35.12 15.01 22.97
CA GLU A 221 35.90 15.41 24.15
C GLU A 221 36.85 14.28 24.57
N ALA A 222 38.03 14.23 23.97
CA ALA A 222 39.21 13.64 24.56
C ALA A 222 40.47 14.24 23.92
N ASP A 223 41.34 14.71 24.78
CA ASP A 223 42.74 15.04 24.61
C ASP A 223 43.11 16.46 24.19
N HIS A 224 43.30 17.26 25.22
CA HIS A 224 44.48 18.14 25.34
C HIS A 224 44.76 18.46 26.80
N GLU A 225 45.45 17.56 27.50
CA GLU A 225 46.35 17.87 28.60
C GLU A 225 47.58 16.97 28.43
N GLU A 226 48.72 17.63 28.18
CA GLU A 226 50.02 17.43 28.71
C GLU A 226 51.12 18.01 27.80
N HIS A 227 51.78 18.94 28.34
CA HIS A 227 53.15 19.48 28.31
C HIS A 227 53.32 20.85 27.71
#